data_a292e1b77cb6d2ac2257423ca9524a7f
#
_entry.id   a292e1b77cb6d2ac2257423ca9524a7f
#
_cell.length_a   1.000
_cell.length_b   1.000
_cell.length_c   1.000
_cell.angle_alpha   90.00
_cell.angle_beta   90.00
_cell.angle_gamma   90.00
#
_symmetry.space_group_name_H-M   'P 1'
#
loop_
_entity.id
_entity.type
_entity.pdbx_description
1 polymer ?
#
loop_
_entity_poly.entity_id
_entity_poly.type
_entity_poly.pdbx_seq_one_letter_code
_entity_poly.pdbx_strand_id
1 'polypeptide(L)'
;MNTKVLVSISAISSMVNVIPMSAQTPKPNVVIIMTDQQRADLCGREGFPMAVTPFVDSLALSNVWFDKAYTVAPASMPARCSMFTGRYPTATHVRTNHNTPDMYYKKDMLEVFKEQGYKTALLGKN
;
A
#
# COMPACT_ATOMS: atom_id res chain seq x y z
N MET A 1 27.81 63.12 48.81
CA MET A 1 26.43 62.54 48.71
C MET A 1 26.30 61.88 47.35
N ASN A 2 26.53 60.57 47.26
CA ASN A 2 26.49 59.85 45.97
C ASN A 2 25.22 59.01 45.97
N THR A 3 24.24 59.43 45.17
CA THR A 3 23.00 58.69 44.94
C THR A 3 23.23 57.66 43.81
N LYS A 4 23.29 56.39 44.14
CA LYS A 4 23.27 55.30 43.16
C LYS A 4 21.85 55.04 42.69
N VAL A 5 21.58 55.27 41.42
CA VAL A 5 20.32 54.88 40.77
C VAL A 5 20.46 53.43 40.34
N LEU A 6 19.67 52.54 40.96
CA LEU A 6 19.52 51.14 40.55
C LEU A 6 18.47 51.05 39.45
N VAL A 7 18.86 50.76 38.23
CA VAL A 7 17.96 50.45 37.12
C VAL A 7 17.70 48.94 37.16
N SER A 8 16.48 48.54 37.53
CA SER A 8 16.09 47.12 37.45
C SER A 8 15.60 46.81 36.03
N ILE A 9 16.32 45.99 35.34
CA ILE A 9 15.93 45.45 34.03
C ILE A 9 15.01 44.25 34.25
N SER A 10 13.69 44.47 34.08
CA SER A 10 12.71 43.38 34.05
C SER A 10 12.83 42.65 32.70
N ALA A 11 13.38 41.48 32.73
CA ALA A 11 13.41 40.57 31.56
C ALA A 11 11.98 40.05 31.28
N ILE A 12 11.33 40.58 30.25
CA ILE A 12 10.09 40.02 29.71
C ILE A 12 10.46 38.78 28.94
N SER A 13 10.30 37.62 29.55
CA SER A 13 10.41 36.32 28.90
C SER A 13 9.15 36.05 28.11
N SER A 14 9.16 36.41 26.83
CA SER A 14 8.09 36.01 25.89
C SER A 14 8.18 34.51 25.65
N MET A 15 7.31 33.73 26.29
CA MET A 15 7.10 32.32 25.95
C MET A 15 6.51 32.23 24.55
N VAL A 16 7.36 32.03 23.56
CA VAL A 16 6.92 31.62 22.22
C VAL A 16 6.45 30.18 22.33
N ASN A 17 5.14 29.96 22.40
CA ASN A 17 4.54 28.65 22.23
C ASN A 17 4.77 28.22 20.77
N VAL A 18 5.85 27.50 20.53
CA VAL A 18 6.05 26.78 19.25
C VAL A 18 5.07 25.62 19.23
N ILE A 19 3.90 25.82 18.63
CA ILE A 19 2.98 24.73 18.33
C ILE A 19 3.70 23.88 17.28
N PRO A 20 4.00 22.59 17.55
CA PRO A 20 4.57 21.73 16.55
C PRO A 20 3.53 21.55 15.44
N MET A 21 3.70 22.27 14.33
CA MET A 21 2.92 22.06 13.12
C MET A 21 3.39 20.74 12.52
N SER A 22 2.77 19.65 12.94
CA SER A 22 2.96 18.34 12.31
C SER A 22 2.43 18.46 10.88
N ALA A 23 3.32 18.68 9.94
CA ALA A 23 3.00 18.58 8.53
C ALA A 23 2.63 17.11 8.25
N GLN A 24 1.34 16.78 8.30
CA GLN A 24 0.86 15.49 7.80
C GLN A 24 1.17 15.46 6.32
N THR A 25 2.20 14.71 5.95
CA THR A 25 2.44 14.35 4.56
C THR A 25 1.16 13.72 4.01
N PRO A 26 0.61 14.24 2.90
CA PRO A 26 -0.60 13.68 2.32
C PRO A 26 -0.36 12.21 2.01
N LYS A 27 -1.28 11.35 2.43
CA LYS A 27 -1.20 9.91 2.17
C LYS A 27 -1.24 9.67 0.67
N PRO A 28 -0.35 8.85 0.11
CA PRO A 28 -0.35 8.55 -1.31
C PRO A 28 -1.60 7.76 -1.71
N ASN A 29 -2.09 7.98 -2.92
CA ASN A 29 -3.09 7.10 -3.51
C ASN A 29 -2.44 5.75 -3.83
N VAL A 30 -3.17 4.65 -3.61
CA VAL A 30 -2.73 3.29 -3.90
C VAL A 30 -3.65 2.70 -4.95
N VAL A 31 -3.08 2.27 -6.07
CA VAL A 31 -3.79 1.59 -7.15
C VAL A 31 -3.16 0.22 -7.36
N ILE A 32 -3.95 -0.84 -7.25
CA ILE A 32 -3.53 -2.21 -7.52
C ILE A 32 -4.21 -2.64 -8.83
N ILE A 33 -3.42 -2.94 -9.84
CA ILE A 33 -3.90 -3.48 -11.11
C ILE A 33 -3.46 -4.93 -11.18
N MET A 34 -4.42 -5.84 -11.27
CA MET A 34 -4.15 -7.26 -11.32
C MET A 34 -4.79 -7.88 -12.55
N THR A 35 -3.97 -8.49 -13.37
CA THR A 35 -4.43 -9.35 -14.46
C THR A 35 -4.87 -10.70 -13.90
N ASP A 36 -5.80 -11.38 -14.56
CA ASP A 36 -6.14 -12.75 -14.18
C ASP A 36 -5.04 -13.70 -14.71
N GLN A 37 -5.30 -14.63 -15.49
CA GLN A 37 -4.47 -15.74 -15.95
C GLN A 37 -3.37 -15.30 -16.95
N GLN A 38 -2.58 -14.30 -16.60
CA GLN A 38 -1.47 -13.84 -17.45
C GLN A 38 -0.22 -14.69 -17.24
N ARG A 39 0.37 -15.17 -18.32
CA ARG A 39 1.67 -15.84 -18.30
C ARG A 39 2.78 -14.79 -18.15
N ALA A 40 3.79 -15.09 -17.33
CA ALA A 40 4.91 -14.19 -17.09
C ALA A 40 5.72 -13.92 -18.37
N ASP A 41 5.92 -14.93 -19.20
CA ASP A 41 6.69 -14.87 -20.44
C ASP A 41 6.00 -14.11 -21.60
N LEU A 42 4.77 -13.59 -21.41
CA LEU A 42 4.08 -12.74 -22.38
C LEU A 42 4.45 -11.26 -22.31
N CYS A 43 5.23 -10.84 -21.30
CA CYS A 43 5.71 -9.48 -21.22
C CYS A 43 6.86 -9.24 -22.19
N GLY A 44 6.88 -8.09 -22.89
CA GLY A 44 7.96 -7.74 -23.81
C GLY A 44 9.31 -7.68 -23.11
N ARG A 45 9.33 -7.22 -21.85
CA ARG A 45 10.52 -7.22 -21.00
C ARG A 45 11.12 -8.62 -20.76
N GLU A 46 10.29 -9.65 -20.74
CA GLU A 46 10.72 -11.06 -20.61
C GLU A 46 11.16 -11.68 -21.95
N GLY A 47 11.20 -10.89 -23.02
CA GLY A 47 11.66 -11.32 -24.33
C GLY A 47 10.55 -11.82 -25.25
N PHE A 48 9.28 -11.59 -24.94
CA PHE A 48 8.21 -11.97 -25.86
C PHE A 48 8.29 -11.15 -27.15
N PRO A 49 8.25 -11.80 -28.34
CA PRO A 49 8.59 -11.14 -29.59
C PRO A 49 7.54 -10.13 -30.09
N MET A 50 6.34 -10.13 -29.53
CA MET A 50 5.28 -9.19 -29.90
C MET A 50 5.04 -8.17 -28.79
N ALA A 51 4.79 -6.91 -29.15
CA ALA A 51 4.50 -5.83 -28.20
C ALA A 51 3.05 -5.92 -27.69
N VAL A 52 2.74 -6.94 -26.89
CA VAL A 52 1.40 -7.19 -26.34
C VAL A 52 1.18 -6.48 -25.00
N THR A 53 2.25 -6.03 -24.34
CA THR A 53 2.20 -5.36 -23.02
C THR A 53 2.96 -4.02 -22.99
N PRO A 54 2.79 -3.11 -23.97
CA PRO A 54 3.64 -1.93 -24.11
C PRO A 54 3.59 -1.00 -22.90
N PHE A 55 2.44 -0.88 -22.24
CA PHE A 55 2.31 -0.07 -21.03
C PHE A 55 3.03 -0.69 -19.82
N VAL A 56 2.87 -2.00 -19.61
CA VAL A 56 3.56 -2.73 -18.54
C VAL A 56 5.07 -2.66 -18.74
N ASP A 57 5.53 -2.83 -19.96
CA ASP A 57 6.95 -2.75 -20.33
C ASP A 57 7.50 -1.34 -20.04
N SER A 58 6.75 -0.28 -20.36
CA SER A 58 7.16 1.10 -20.05
C SER A 58 7.23 1.37 -18.54
N LEU A 59 6.29 0.83 -17.77
CA LEU A 59 6.35 0.91 -16.30
C LEU A 59 7.56 0.18 -15.74
N ALA A 60 7.88 -0.98 -16.28
CA ALA A 60 9.03 -1.78 -15.87
C ALA A 60 10.38 -1.10 -16.14
N LEU A 61 10.45 -0.24 -17.17
CA LEU A 61 11.66 0.53 -17.48
C LEU A 61 11.89 1.71 -16.53
N SER A 62 10.84 2.27 -15.97
CA SER A 62 10.89 3.49 -15.16
C SER A 62 10.68 3.25 -13.66
N ASN A 63 10.37 2.03 -13.26
CA ASN A 63 10.04 1.68 -11.88
C ASN A 63 10.72 0.38 -11.44
N VAL A 64 10.39 -0.07 -10.21
CA VAL A 64 10.88 -1.35 -9.70
C VAL A 64 10.18 -2.50 -10.40
N TRP A 65 10.95 -3.42 -10.92
CA TRP A 65 10.49 -4.66 -11.53
C TRP A 65 10.97 -5.86 -10.71
N PHE A 66 10.06 -6.78 -10.42
CA PHE A 66 10.36 -8.03 -9.71
C PHE A 66 10.39 -9.18 -10.72
N ASP A 67 11.56 -9.64 -11.09
CA ASP A 67 11.77 -10.75 -12.05
C ASP A 67 11.40 -12.12 -11.48
N LYS A 68 11.34 -12.24 -10.15
CA LYS A 68 11.03 -13.48 -9.42
C LYS A 68 9.89 -13.28 -8.43
N ALA A 69 8.74 -12.84 -8.93
CA ALA A 69 7.51 -12.75 -8.15
C ALA A 69 6.70 -14.03 -8.30
N TYR A 70 6.22 -14.58 -7.18
CA TYR A 70 5.46 -15.83 -7.14
C TYR A 70 4.12 -15.66 -6.46
N THR A 71 3.09 -16.32 -7.01
CA THR A 71 1.82 -16.48 -6.31
C THR A 71 1.87 -17.67 -5.36
N VAL A 72 1.13 -17.58 -4.28
CA VAL A 72 1.02 -18.67 -3.28
C VAL A 72 0.12 -19.83 -3.74
N ALA A 73 -0.66 -19.61 -4.79
CA ALA A 73 -1.52 -20.61 -5.39
C ALA A 73 -1.78 -20.28 -6.87
N PRO A 74 -1.81 -21.27 -7.76
CA PRO A 74 -2.05 -21.07 -9.20
C PRO A 74 -3.54 -20.98 -9.56
N ALA A 75 -4.43 -20.86 -8.59
CA ALA A 75 -5.87 -20.76 -8.78
C ALA A 75 -6.39 -19.39 -8.34
N SER A 76 -7.40 -18.87 -9.03
CA SER A 76 -7.88 -17.50 -8.93
C SER A 76 -8.37 -17.13 -7.51
N MET A 77 -9.31 -17.89 -6.94
CA MET A 77 -9.84 -17.59 -5.59
C MET A 77 -8.78 -17.68 -4.50
N PRO A 78 -7.98 -18.75 -4.39
CA PRO A 78 -6.94 -18.84 -3.38
C PRO A 78 -5.88 -17.72 -3.50
N ALA A 79 -5.44 -17.39 -4.72
CA ALA A 79 -4.48 -16.33 -4.94
C ALA A 79 -5.02 -14.96 -4.50
N ARG A 80 -6.25 -14.61 -4.91
CA ARG A 80 -6.89 -13.35 -4.54
C ARG A 80 -7.16 -13.27 -3.05
N CYS A 81 -7.72 -14.32 -2.44
CA CYS A 81 -7.93 -14.38 -1.00
C CYS A 81 -6.62 -14.16 -0.25
N SER A 82 -5.56 -14.83 -0.66
CA SER A 82 -4.25 -14.67 -0.03
C SER A 82 -3.69 -13.25 -0.19
N MET A 83 -3.85 -12.63 -1.35
CA MET A 83 -3.43 -11.25 -1.59
C MET A 83 -4.20 -10.26 -0.71
N PHE A 84 -5.52 -10.38 -0.63
CA PHE A 84 -6.33 -9.46 0.17
C PHE A 84 -6.17 -9.64 1.67
N THR A 85 -5.97 -10.87 2.13
CA THR A 85 -5.88 -11.20 3.57
C THR A 85 -4.46 -11.25 4.11
N GLY A 86 -3.45 -11.31 3.24
CA GLY A 86 -2.06 -11.54 3.63
C GLY A 86 -1.81 -12.93 4.23
N ARG A 87 -2.67 -13.93 3.94
CA ARG A 87 -2.63 -15.27 4.53
C ARG A 87 -2.54 -16.35 3.46
N TYR A 88 -1.89 -17.45 3.80
CA TYR A 88 -1.83 -18.62 2.94
C TYR A 88 -3.19 -19.33 2.83
N PRO A 89 -3.46 -20.04 1.72
CA PRO A 89 -4.70 -20.78 1.51
C PRO A 89 -5.03 -21.79 2.61
N THR A 90 -4.01 -22.34 3.27
CA THR A 90 -4.18 -23.24 4.43
C THR A 90 -4.77 -22.54 5.65
N ALA A 91 -4.46 -21.25 5.83
CA ALA A 91 -4.95 -20.45 6.95
C ALA A 91 -6.32 -19.81 6.68
N THR A 92 -6.66 -19.56 5.40
CA THR A 92 -7.97 -19.02 5.01
C THR A 92 -8.98 -20.10 4.66
N HIS A 93 -8.55 -21.33 4.51
CA HIS A 93 -9.32 -22.50 4.03
C HIS A 93 -9.77 -22.38 2.56
N VAL A 94 -9.37 -21.31 1.85
CA VAL A 94 -9.67 -21.13 0.43
C VAL A 94 -8.58 -21.79 -0.41
N ARG A 95 -8.76 -23.06 -0.78
CA ARG A 95 -7.76 -23.87 -1.48
C ARG A 95 -8.06 -24.11 -2.95
N THR A 96 -9.28 -23.87 -3.38
CA THR A 96 -9.78 -24.12 -4.74
C THR A 96 -10.66 -22.96 -5.21
N ASN A 97 -11.04 -22.98 -6.51
CA ASN A 97 -12.00 -22.02 -7.07
C ASN A 97 -13.48 -22.38 -6.79
N HIS A 98 -13.71 -23.30 -5.88
CA HIS A 98 -15.07 -23.68 -5.48
C HIS A 98 -15.48 -22.94 -4.21
N ASN A 99 -16.79 -22.87 -3.99
CA ASN A 99 -17.34 -22.27 -2.78
C ASN A 99 -16.80 -23.00 -1.54
N THR A 100 -16.21 -22.25 -0.63
CA THR A 100 -15.61 -22.75 0.60
C THR A 100 -16.40 -22.21 1.79
N PRO A 101 -17.39 -22.97 2.32
CA PRO A 101 -18.21 -22.52 3.44
C PRO A 101 -17.39 -22.22 4.71
N ASP A 102 -16.19 -22.81 4.81
CA ASP A 102 -15.28 -22.65 5.94
C ASP A 102 -14.24 -21.55 5.74
N MET A 103 -14.45 -20.62 4.80
CA MET A 103 -13.55 -19.50 4.59
C MET A 103 -13.40 -18.68 5.87
N TYR A 104 -12.15 -18.48 6.29
CA TYR A 104 -11.84 -17.77 7.51
C TYR A 104 -10.79 -16.67 7.30
N TYR A 105 -11.20 -15.44 7.57
CA TYR A 105 -10.29 -14.31 7.80
C TYR A 105 -10.97 -13.27 8.70
N LYS A 106 -10.17 -12.57 9.50
CA LYS A 106 -10.72 -11.54 10.41
C LYS A 106 -10.83 -10.18 9.75
N LYS A 107 -9.91 -9.89 8.86
CA LYS A 107 -9.74 -8.57 8.25
C LYS A 107 -9.01 -8.70 6.93
N ASP A 108 -9.42 -7.92 5.95
CA ASP A 108 -8.74 -7.82 4.68
C ASP A 108 -8.00 -6.48 4.51
N MET A 109 -7.24 -6.37 3.44
CA MET A 109 -6.46 -5.19 3.11
C MET A 109 -7.34 -3.93 2.94
N LEU A 110 -8.54 -4.06 2.38
CA LEU A 110 -9.42 -2.91 2.14
C LEU A 110 -9.98 -2.36 3.47
N GLU A 111 -10.27 -3.25 4.42
CA GLU A 111 -10.68 -2.85 5.77
C GLU A 111 -9.55 -2.12 6.49
N VAL A 112 -8.32 -2.62 6.38
CA VAL A 112 -7.15 -1.94 6.95
C VAL A 112 -6.96 -0.54 6.35
N PHE A 113 -7.10 -0.40 5.03
CA PHE A 113 -7.02 0.91 4.39
C PHE A 113 -8.13 1.85 4.84
N LYS A 114 -9.38 1.37 4.98
CA LYS A 114 -10.50 2.17 5.51
C LYS A 114 -10.21 2.69 6.92
N GLU A 115 -9.70 1.85 7.80
CA GLU A 115 -9.32 2.25 9.17
C GLU A 115 -8.23 3.33 9.18
N GLN A 116 -7.38 3.34 8.17
CA GLN A 116 -6.38 4.38 7.97
C GLN A 116 -6.94 5.63 7.26
N GLY A 117 -8.25 5.71 7.04
CA GLY A 117 -8.93 6.85 6.45
C GLY A 117 -8.89 6.92 4.92
N TYR A 118 -8.54 5.83 4.23
CA TYR A 118 -8.65 5.75 2.78
C TYR A 118 -10.09 5.49 2.34
N LYS A 119 -10.45 6.03 1.18
CA LYS A 119 -11.61 5.57 0.43
C LYS A 119 -11.18 4.38 -0.42
N THR A 120 -11.87 3.26 -0.32
CA THR A 120 -11.53 2.04 -1.04
C THR A 120 -12.58 1.73 -2.10
N ALA A 121 -12.14 1.19 -3.23
CA ALA A 121 -13.00 0.69 -4.29
C ALA A 121 -12.40 -0.60 -4.85
N LEU A 122 -13.25 -1.56 -5.20
CA LEU A 122 -12.89 -2.79 -5.90
C LEU A 122 -13.67 -2.85 -7.20
N LEU A 123 -12.99 -3.02 -8.32
CA LEU A 123 -13.55 -3.04 -9.66
C LEU A 123 -13.15 -4.33 -10.37
N GLY A 124 -14.09 -4.92 -11.11
CA GLY A 124 -13.87 -6.14 -11.88
C GLY A 124 -14.13 -7.40 -11.07
N LYS A 125 -13.31 -8.41 -11.30
CA LYS A 125 -13.45 -9.73 -10.66
C LYS A 125 -12.89 -9.73 -9.24
N ASN A 126 -13.70 -10.08 -8.27
CA ASN A 126 -13.36 -10.28 -6.86
C ASN A 126 -13.55 -11.73 -6.44
#